data_2381a9e0b82658755da674e022192041
#
_entry.id   2381a9e0b82658755da674e022192041
#
_cell.length_a   1.000
_cell.length_b   1.000
_cell.length_c   1.000
_cell.angle_alpha   90.00
_cell.angle_beta   90.00
_cell.angle_gamma   90.00
#
_symmetry.space_group_name_H-M   'P 1'
#
loop_
_entity.id
_entity.type
_entity.pdbx_description
1 polymer ?
#
loop_
_entity_poly.entity_id
_entity_poly.type
_entity_poly.pdbx_seq_one_letter_code
_entity_poly.pdbx_strand_id
1 'polypeptide(L)'
;ASGGSSPMNTTLPNTPAGATGASPQSTTPVQASAGPSTGGFIQADPSTNSLIITAAEPMYRQLRAMIEQLDSRRAQVYIESMIVEVSGDNAADFGFQWQGLLGSSGDKYGVAAGTNFNAGNSSSNNIVSLSGALAGGTLTAPGQGLNIALLKNYGGTYALAAVARLLQSQTNTNIVSTPNLITLDNEEAKIIVGSNVPFVTGQFTNTGTATTSPFQTIERKDVGITLRIKPQIGEGGTIRMTIFQESSSVSDKVAPGTNNAGPSTDKRSIESTVVVDDGAILVLGGLIEDKFTENKTKVPLLGDLPLVGGLFRSATRTKTRTNLMVFLRPVIMRDAEAAKRMSLDRYDLIRAMQQDAQPAPSLVMPINDSP
;
A
#
# COMPACT_ATOMS: atom_id res chain seq x y z
N ALA A 1 10.01 45.68 54.82
CA ALA A 1 8.67 46.01 54.43
C ALA A 1 8.11 44.81 53.64
N SER A 2 7.40 43.92 54.25
CA SER A 2 5.96 43.72 54.32
C SER A 2 5.39 43.53 52.93
N GLY A 3 4.77 42.48 52.56
CA GLY A 3 3.93 41.52 53.20
C GLY A 3 3.26 40.64 52.21
N GLY A 4 2.57 39.66 52.69
CA GLY A 4 1.35 39.20 52.13
C GLY A 4 1.36 37.92 51.34
N SER A 5 1.52 36.81 51.95
CA SER A 5 1.16 35.48 51.48
C SER A 5 -0.32 35.19 51.68
N SER A 6 -0.98 34.69 50.65
CA SER A 6 -2.24 33.97 50.82
C SER A 6 -2.13 32.56 50.24
N PRO A 7 -2.49 31.53 50.96
CA PRO A 7 -2.45 30.15 50.47
C PRO A 7 -3.75 29.81 49.73
N MET A 8 -3.63 29.41 48.49
CA MET A 8 -4.73 28.79 47.77
C MET A 8 -4.65 27.27 47.93
N ASN A 9 -5.55 26.75 48.73
CA ASN A 9 -5.78 25.34 48.92
C ASN A 9 -6.63 24.83 47.74
N THR A 10 -6.03 24.07 46.84
CA THR A 10 -6.76 23.33 45.82
C THR A 10 -6.61 21.84 46.09
N THR A 11 -7.61 21.27 46.68
CA THR A 11 -7.88 19.82 46.78
C THR A 11 -8.04 19.22 45.41
N LEU A 12 -7.11 18.38 45.01
CA LEU A 12 -7.22 17.47 43.86
C LEU A 12 -8.16 16.32 44.25
N PRO A 13 -9.16 15.98 43.45
CA PRO A 13 -9.88 14.73 43.64
C PRO A 13 -9.06 13.56 43.14
N ASN A 14 -8.87 12.61 44.04
CA ASN A 14 -8.24 11.32 43.85
C ASN A 14 -9.06 10.49 42.84
N THR A 15 -8.51 10.16 41.69
CA THR A 15 -9.09 9.22 40.73
C THR A 15 -8.42 7.86 40.89
N PRO A 16 -9.16 6.77 41.09
CA PRO A 16 -8.56 5.46 41.24
C PRO A 16 -8.03 4.94 39.90
N ALA A 17 -6.78 4.51 39.90
CA ALA A 17 -6.15 3.75 38.85
C ALA A 17 -6.82 2.38 38.73
N GLY A 18 -7.29 2.03 37.56
CA GLY A 18 -7.72 0.68 37.23
C GLY A 18 -8.76 0.64 36.13
N ALA A 19 -8.33 0.72 34.87
CA ALA A 19 -9.09 0.18 33.76
C ALA A 19 -8.14 -0.29 32.70
N THR A 20 -8.03 -1.59 32.62
CA THR A 20 -7.46 -2.42 31.57
C THR A 20 -7.93 -1.97 30.18
N GLY A 21 -6.97 -1.88 29.27
CA GLY A 21 -7.18 -1.47 27.88
C GLY A 21 -8.21 -2.32 27.14
N ALA A 22 -9.32 -1.67 26.78
CA ALA A 22 -10.15 -2.07 25.68
C ALA A 22 -9.84 -1.12 24.53
N SER A 23 -9.45 -1.67 23.38
CA SER A 23 -9.35 -0.94 22.13
C SER A 23 -10.63 -0.16 21.87
N PRO A 24 -10.60 1.10 21.48
CA PRO A 24 -11.80 1.77 21.04
C PRO A 24 -12.23 1.13 19.72
N GLN A 25 -13.17 0.18 19.80
CA GLN A 25 -14.06 -0.06 18.67
C GLN A 25 -14.66 1.30 18.35
N SER A 26 -14.44 1.79 17.13
CA SER A 26 -15.11 2.98 16.64
C SER A 26 -16.60 2.67 16.45
N THR A 27 -17.33 2.62 17.53
CA THR A 27 -18.74 2.89 17.50
C THR A 27 -18.85 4.39 17.29
N THR A 28 -18.99 4.81 16.03
CA THR A 28 -19.65 6.10 15.78
C THR A 28 -20.93 6.04 16.59
N PRO A 29 -21.15 6.97 17.53
CA PRO A 29 -22.41 7.00 18.23
C PRO A 29 -23.49 7.13 17.15
N VAL A 30 -24.43 6.19 17.11
CA VAL A 30 -25.67 6.38 16.39
C VAL A 30 -26.18 7.71 16.92
N GLN A 31 -26.26 8.72 16.05
CA GLN A 31 -26.73 10.04 16.43
C GLN A 31 -28.08 9.83 17.11
N ALA A 32 -28.17 10.19 18.36
CA ALA A 32 -29.43 10.10 19.10
C ALA A 32 -30.46 10.86 18.25
N SER A 33 -31.55 10.19 17.89
CA SER A 33 -32.65 10.82 17.15
C SER A 33 -32.99 12.11 17.85
N ALA A 34 -32.99 13.21 17.11
CA ALA A 34 -33.36 14.52 17.65
C ALA A 34 -34.67 14.36 18.36
N GLY A 35 -34.71 14.67 19.67
CA GLY A 35 -35.92 14.63 20.44
C GLY A 35 -37.00 15.52 19.79
N PRO A 36 -38.28 15.32 20.08
CA PRO A 36 -39.36 16.06 19.46
C PRO A 36 -39.13 17.57 19.60
N SER A 37 -39.08 18.28 18.46
CA SER A 37 -38.94 19.72 18.47
C SER A 37 -40.18 20.36 19.09
N THR A 38 -40.02 20.89 20.29
CA THR A 38 -41.10 21.54 21.04
C THR A 38 -41.31 22.96 20.46
N GLY A 39 -42.38 23.19 19.72
CA GLY A 39 -42.82 24.54 19.38
C GLY A 39 -42.95 24.87 17.91
N GLY A 40 -43.74 24.17 17.13
CA GLY A 40 -44.06 24.51 15.74
C GLY A 40 -45.41 23.93 15.31
N PHE A 41 -45.96 24.44 14.20
CA PHE A 41 -47.16 23.87 13.56
C PHE A 41 -46.95 22.42 13.07
N ILE A 42 -45.68 21.97 12.94
CA ILE A 42 -45.28 20.65 12.47
C ILE A 42 -44.32 20.07 13.49
N GLN A 43 -44.67 18.90 14.04
CA GLN A 43 -43.83 18.12 14.95
C GLN A 43 -43.56 16.75 14.34
N ALA A 44 -42.27 16.37 14.24
CA ALA A 44 -41.88 15.06 13.77
C ALA A 44 -41.77 14.06 14.95
N ASP A 45 -42.34 12.88 14.77
CA ASP A 45 -42.11 11.72 15.64
C ASP A 45 -41.29 10.69 14.87
N PRO A 46 -39.95 10.64 15.06
CA PRO A 46 -39.08 9.70 14.37
C PRO A 46 -39.30 8.25 14.77
N SER A 47 -39.91 7.99 15.95
CA SER A 47 -40.15 6.63 16.44
C SER A 47 -41.25 5.91 15.66
N THR A 48 -42.28 6.63 15.26
CA THR A 48 -43.41 6.13 14.49
C THR A 48 -43.34 6.51 13.00
N ASN A 49 -42.28 7.24 12.58
CA ASN A 49 -42.14 7.80 11.22
C ASN A 49 -43.38 8.60 10.81
N SER A 50 -43.86 9.48 11.68
CA SER A 50 -45.08 10.27 11.49
C SER A 50 -44.83 11.75 11.75
N LEU A 51 -45.73 12.58 11.18
CA LEU A 51 -45.76 14.02 11.37
C LEU A 51 -47.08 14.41 12.03
N ILE A 52 -46.99 15.16 13.12
CA ILE A 52 -48.14 15.77 13.79
C ILE A 52 -48.22 17.19 13.30
N ILE A 53 -49.33 17.53 12.62
CA ILE A 53 -49.54 18.86 12.04
C ILE A 53 -50.75 19.51 12.74
N THR A 54 -50.52 20.65 13.38
CA THR A 54 -51.55 21.44 14.02
C THR A 54 -51.70 22.75 13.26
N ALA A 55 -52.66 22.82 12.34
CA ALA A 55 -52.90 24.01 11.51
C ALA A 55 -54.37 24.16 11.16
N ALA A 56 -54.78 25.41 10.75
CA ALA A 56 -56.10 25.65 10.21
C ALA A 56 -56.30 24.92 8.87
N GLU A 57 -57.54 24.49 8.56
CA GLU A 57 -57.87 23.64 7.37
C GLU A 57 -57.23 24.12 6.05
N PRO A 58 -57.25 25.39 5.64
CA PRO A 58 -56.64 25.80 4.39
C PRO A 58 -55.09 25.60 4.41
N MET A 59 -54.48 25.88 5.53
CA MET A 59 -53.01 25.74 5.70
C MET A 59 -52.59 24.27 5.77
N TYR A 60 -53.40 23.42 6.42
CA TYR A 60 -53.15 21.98 6.46
C TYR A 60 -53.11 21.36 5.06
N ARG A 61 -54.08 21.73 4.18
CA ARG A 61 -54.06 21.24 2.78
C ARG A 61 -52.82 21.65 1.99
N GLN A 62 -52.37 22.87 2.20
CA GLN A 62 -51.13 23.34 1.55
C GLN A 62 -49.90 22.62 2.06
N LEU A 63 -49.78 22.44 3.37
CA LEU A 63 -48.70 21.71 4.00
C LEU A 63 -48.68 20.23 3.57
N ARG A 64 -49.85 19.58 3.54
CA ARG A 64 -49.97 18.21 3.06
C ARG A 64 -49.53 18.05 1.61
N ALA A 65 -49.95 18.94 0.72
CA ALA A 65 -49.53 18.92 -0.69
C ALA A 65 -48.01 19.11 -0.86
N MET A 66 -47.40 20.01 -0.05
CA MET A 66 -45.93 20.14 -0.03
C MET A 66 -45.22 18.91 0.51
N ILE A 67 -45.75 18.29 1.58
CA ILE A 67 -45.17 17.07 2.17
C ILE A 67 -45.27 15.91 1.17
N GLU A 68 -46.40 15.73 0.49
CA GLU A 68 -46.56 14.70 -0.55
C GLU A 68 -45.57 14.87 -1.71
N GLN A 69 -45.18 16.11 -2.07
CA GLN A 69 -44.13 16.36 -3.07
C GLN A 69 -42.73 16.07 -2.54
N LEU A 70 -42.48 16.32 -1.26
CA LEU A 70 -41.18 16.10 -0.64
C LEU A 70 -40.97 14.64 -0.22
N ASP A 71 -42.04 13.92 0.10
CA ASP A 71 -42.00 12.51 0.50
C ASP A 71 -41.87 11.58 -0.72
N SER A 72 -40.89 11.87 -1.55
CA SER A 72 -40.50 11.04 -2.67
C SER A 72 -39.37 10.09 -2.28
N ARG A 73 -39.37 8.90 -2.86
CA ARG A 73 -38.29 7.94 -2.63
C ARG A 73 -36.96 8.54 -3.08
N ARG A 74 -36.00 8.66 -2.14
CA ARG A 74 -34.66 9.13 -2.45
C ARG A 74 -33.96 8.14 -3.37
N ALA A 75 -33.36 8.65 -4.44
CA ALA A 75 -32.58 7.84 -5.34
C ALA A 75 -31.33 7.32 -4.64
N GLN A 76 -30.88 6.13 -5.05
CA GLN A 76 -29.61 5.55 -4.64
C GLN A 76 -28.61 5.66 -5.78
N VAL A 77 -27.34 5.81 -5.43
CA VAL A 77 -26.25 5.80 -6.39
C VAL A 77 -25.36 4.60 -6.10
N TYR A 78 -25.24 3.72 -7.08
CA TYR A 78 -24.20 2.69 -7.08
C TYR A 78 -22.93 3.29 -7.64
N ILE A 79 -21.84 3.10 -6.93
CA ILE A 79 -20.55 3.66 -7.31
C ILE A 79 -19.54 2.52 -7.37
N GLU A 80 -18.89 2.40 -8.50
CA GLU A 80 -17.82 1.46 -8.76
C GLU A 80 -16.54 2.25 -9.06
N SER A 81 -15.51 2.02 -8.29
CA SER A 81 -14.19 2.53 -8.60
C SER A 81 -13.31 1.38 -9.07
N MET A 82 -12.39 1.66 -9.99
CA MET A 82 -11.39 0.70 -10.45
C MET A 82 -10.01 1.34 -10.37
N ILE A 83 -9.14 0.72 -9.59
CA ILE A 83 -7.73 1.08 -9.49
C ILE A 83 -6.94 0.04 -10.27
N VAL A 84 -6.19 0.50 -11.25
CA VAL A 84 -5.28 -0.35 -12.04
C VAL A 84 -3.87 0.14 -11.84
N GLU A 85 -3.00 -0.73 -11.35
CA GLU A 85 -1.58 -0.47 -11.22
C GLU A 85 -0.78 -1.54 -11.97
N VAL A 86 -0.01 -1.10 -12.95
CA VAL A 86 0.90 -1.97 -13.71
C VAL A 86 2.32 -1.47 -13.44
N SER A 87 3.13 -2.30 -12.82
CA SER A 87 4.54 -2.01 -12.61
C SER A 87 5.43 -3.05 -13.27
N GLY A 88 6.56 -2.61 -13.79
CA GLY A 88 7.54 -3.47 -14.41
C GLY A 88 8.96 -3.04 -14.04
N ASP A 89 9.74 -3.97 -13.51
CA ASP A 89 11.14 -3.79 -13.20
C ASP A 89 11.99 -4.64 -14.11
N ASN A 90 12.82 -3.99 -14.91
CA ASN A 90 13.82 -4.65 -15.77
C ASN A 90 15.20 -4.27 -15.29
N ALA A 91 15.99 -5.26 -14.90
CA ALA A 91 17.37 -5.07 -14.50
C ALA A 91 18.31 -5.88 -15.41
N ALA A 92 19.40 -5.27 -15.84
CA ALA A 92 20.48 -5.93 -16.56
C ALA A 92 21.82 -5.57 -15.91
N ASP A 93 22.61 -6.58 -15.64
CA ASP A 93 23.92 -6.45 -15.00
C ASP A 93 24.97 -7.19 -15.84
N PHE A 94 26.01 -6.47 -16.22
CA PHE A 94 27.17 -7.00 -16.92
C PHE A 94 28.43 -6.55 -16.21
N GLY A 95 29.27 -7.49 -15.78
CA GLY A 95 30.53 -7.21 -15.14
C GLY A 95 31.59 -8.22 -15.49
N PHE A 96 32.78 -7.73 -15.80
CA PHE A 96 33.99 -8.53 -15.95
C PHE A 96 35.05 -8.04 -14.97
N GLN A 97 35.62 -8.95 -14.22
CA GLN A 97 36.66 -8.68 -13.26
C GLN A 97 37.78 -9.67 -13.44
N TRP A 98 39.01 -9.21 -13.27
CA TRP A 98 40.19 -10.05 -13.32
C TRP A 98 41.21 -9.63 -12.26
N GLN A 99 42.04 -10.56 -11.87
CA GLN A 99 43.20 -10.31 -11.02
C GLN A 99 44.37 -11.16 -11.48
N GLY A 100 45.56 -10.62 -11.36
CA GLY A 100 46.83 -11.30 -11.70
C GLY A 100 47.88 -11.00 -10.66
N LEU A 101 48.64 -12.01 -10.31
CA LEU A 101 49.85 -11.88 -9.51
C LEU A 101 51.05 -12.00 -10.46
N LEU A 102 51.90 -11.00 -10.48
CA LEU A 102 53.17 -10.96 -11.20
C LEU A 102 54.28 -11.09 -10.18
N GLY A 103 55.05 -12.19 -10.28
CA GLY A 103 56.11 -12.57 -9.38
C GLY A 103 56.29 -14.10 -9.35
N SER A 104 57.51 -14.55 -9.12
CA SER A 104 57.82 -15.98 -8.97
C SER A 104 57.99 -16.38 -7.53
N SER A 105 57.78 -17.67 -7.22
CA SER A 105 58.02 -18.20 -5.89
C SER A 105 59.48 -18.04 -5.50
N GLY A 106 59.76 -17.19 -4.50
CA GLY A 106 61.11 -16.82 -4.06
C GLY A 106 61.46 -15.34 -4.24
N ASP A 107 60.65 -14.58 -4.99
CA ASP A 107 60.87 -13.13 -5.17
C ASP A 107 60.55 -12.37 -3.87
N LYS A 108 61.36 -11.36 -3.50
CA LYS A 108 61.10 -10.48 -2.33
C LYS A 108 59.89 -9.60 -2.53
N TYR A 109 59.48 -9.35 -3.77
CA TYR A 109 58.35 -8.47 -4.11
C TYR A 109 57.53 -9.09 -5.21
N GLY A 110 56.23 -9.05 -5.06
CA GLY A 110 55.24 -9.43 -6.07
C GLY A 110 54.33 -8.24 -6.38
N VAL A 111 53.85 -8.12 -7.60
CA VAL A 111 52.87 -7.11 -8.01
C VAL A 111 51.53 -7.79 -8.21
N ALA A 112 50.51 -7.34 -7.51
CA ALA A 112 49.14 -7.71 -7.76
C ALA A 112 48.43 -6.61 -8.58
N ALA A 113 47.83 -6.99 -9.69
CA ALA A 113 47.05 -6.10 -10.52
C ALA A 113 45.69 -6.72 -10.80
N GLY A 114 44.66 -5.91 -10.88
CA GLY A 114 43.32 -6.41 -11.16
C GLY A 114 42.25 -5.33 -11.18
N THR A 115 41.07 -5.71 -11.59
CA THR A 115 39.86 -4.89 -11.51
C THR A 115 39.01 -5.39 -10.36
N ASN A 116 38.45 -4.48 -9.58
CA ASN A 116 37.59 -4.79 -8.43
C ASN A 116 36.32 -3.95 -8.52
N PHE A 117 35.29 -4.54 -9.04
CA PHE A 117 33.96 -3.91 -9.14
C PHE A 117 32.98 -4.67 -8.27
N ASN A 118 32.08 -3.95 -7.60
CA ASN A 118 30.96 -4.59 -6.93
C ASN A 118 29.94 -5.06 -7.99
N ALA A 119 29.79 -6.37 -8.12
CA ALA A 119 28.79 -6.94 -9.01
C ALA A 119 27.42 -6.94 -8.31
N GLY A 120 26.48 -6.15 -8.82
CA GLY A 120 25.18 -5.94 -8.16
C GLY A 120 25.30 -5.05 -6.93
N ASN A 121 24.28 -5.09 -6.08
CA ASN A 121 24.18 -4.21 -4.92
C ASN A 121 24.90 -4.77 -3.66
N SER A 122 25.75 -5.78 -3.80
CA SER A 122 26.41 -6.45 -2.68
C SER A 122 27.94 -6.28 -2.77
N SER A 123 28.51 -5.71 -1.72
CA SER A 123 29.97 -5.53 -1.59
C SER A 123 30.78 -6.84 -1.48
N SER A 124 30.12 -7.96 -1.24
CA SER A 124 30.74 -9.29 -1.14
C SER A 124 30.93 -10.03 -2.48
N ASN A 125 30.41 -9.48 -3.58
CA ASN A 125 30.45 -10.12 -4.91
C ASN A 125 31.62 -9.62 -5.79
N ASN A 126 32.70 -9.13 -5.21
CA ASN A 126 33.89 -8.73 -5.93
C ASN A 126 34.91 -9.89 -6.03
N ILE A 127 35.83 -9.80 -7.00
CA ILE A 127 36.80 -10.86 -7.25
C ILE A 127 37.73 -11.12 -6.06
N VAL A 128 38.01 -10.10 -5.26
CA VAL A 128 38.90 -10.21 -4.09
C VAL A 128 38.21 -11.00 -2.97
N SER A 129 36.93 -10.73 -2.68
CA SER A 129 36.18 -11.48 -1.68
C SER A 129 35.93 -12.93 -2.09
N LEU A 130 35.63 -13.15 -3.37
CA LEU A 130 35.45 -14.49 -3.92
C LEU A 130 36.75 -15.30 -3.91
N SER A 131 37.88 -14.69 -4.23
CA SER A 131 39.18 -15.35 -4.17
C SER A 131 39.61 -15.66 -2.73
N GLY A 132 39.29 -14.78 -1.77
CA GLY A 132 39.52 -15.01 -0.34
C GLY A 132 38.69 -16.19 0.20
N ALA A 133 37.41 -16.28 -0.20
CA ALA A 133 36.54 -17.40 0.15
C ALA A 133 37.05 -18.72 -0.43
N LEU A 134 37.49 -18.73 -1.68
CA LEU A 134 38.06 -19.93 -2.33
C LEU A 134 39.34 -20.35 -1.66
N ALA A 135 40.24 -19.45 -1.28
CA ALA A 135 41.46 -19.75 -0.53
C ALA A 135 41.15 -20.31 0.87
N GLY A 136 40.04 -19.94 1.47
CA GLY A 136 39.51 -20.50 2.72
C GLY A 136 38.76 -21.83 2.56
N GLY A 137 38.72 -22.40 1.36
CA GLY A 137 38.04 -23.67 1.06
C GLY A 137 36.53 -23.58 0.94
N THR A 138 35.96 -22.38 0.88
CA THR A 138 34.53 -22.16 0.70
C THR A 138 34.21 -21.68 -0.74
N LEU A 139 33.41 -22.46 -1.46
CA LEU A 139 32.87 -22.07 -2.76
C LEU A 139 31.65 -21.16 -2.55
N THR A 140 31.84 -19.88 -2.64
CA THR A 140 30.74 -18.90 -2.60
C THR A 140 30.32 -18.58 -4.03
N ALA A 141 29.04 -18.74 -4.35
CA ALA A 141 28.52 -18.34 -5.65
C ALA A 141 28.54 -16.81 -5.76
N PRO A 142 29.00 -16.24 -6.89
CA PRO A 142 29.10 -14.80 -7.08
C PRO A 142 27.76 -14.08 -7.29
N GLY A 143 26.66 -14.69 -6.87
CA GLY A 143 25.30 -14.17 -6.98
C GLY A 143 24.50 -14.81 -8.12
N GLN A 144 23.28 -14.31 -8.34
CA GLN A 144 22.39 -14.81 -9.39
C GLN A 144 22.91 -14.44 -10.80
N GLY A 145 22.52 -15.24 -11.81
CA GLY A 145 22.86 -15.03 -13.21
C GLY A 145 23.90 -16.01 -13.74
N LEU A 146 24.33 -15.81 -14.97
CA LEU A 146 25.42 -16.56 -15.55
C LEU A 146 26.75 -16.02 -15.00
N ASN A 147 27.48 -16.89 -14.30
CA ASN A 147 28.78 -16.58 -13.76
C ASN A 147 29.81 -17.54 -14.38
N ILE A 148 30.81 -16.99 -15.05
CA ILE A 148 31.92 -17.76 -15.63
C ILE A 148 33.20 -17.35 -14.90
N ALA A 149 33.83 -18.32 -14.24
CA ALA A 149 35.05 -18.11 -13.49
C ALA A 149 36.24 -18.81 -14.15
N LEU A 150 37.35 -18.10 -14.26
CA LEU A 150 38.65 -18.66 -14.68
C LEU A 150 39.51 -18.87 -13.44
N LEU A 151 39.94 -20.09 -13.24
CA LEU A 151 40.79 -20.47 -12.11
C LEU A 151 42.23 -20.71 -12.61
N LYS A 152 43.21 -20.25 -11.86
CA LYS A 152 44.64 -20.49 -12.10
C LYS A 152 45.21 -21.25 -10.92
N ASN A 153 46.00 -22.29 -11.21
CA ASN A 153 46.69 -23.06 -10.18
C ASN A 153 48.03 -22.40 -9.83
N TYR A 154 48.24 -22.11 -8.56
CA TYR A 154 49.47 -21.61 -7.99
C TYR A 154 49.99 -22.60 -6.98
N GLY A 155 50.95 -23.47 -7.38
CA GLY A 155 51.59 -24.42 -6.43
C GLY A 155 50.66 -25.42 -5.78
N GLY A 156 49.65 -25.93 -6.49
CA GLY A 156 48.64 -26.89 -5.95
C GLY A 156 47.35 -26.26 -5.43
N THR A 157 47.29 -24.91 -5.33
CA THR A 157 46.06 -24.22 -4.86
C THR A 157 45.45 -23.45 -6.03
N TYR A 158 44.13 -23.61 -6.25
CA TYR A 158 43.40 -22.85 -7.26
C TYR A 158 43.06 -21.47 -6.72
N ALA A 159 43.42 -20.44 -7.47
CA ALA A 159 43.01 -19.05 -7.21
C ALA A 159 42.12 -18.55 -8.35
N LEU A 160 41.20 -17.67 -8.04
CA LEU A 160 40.30 -17.06 -8.99
C LEU A 160 41.06 -15.98 -9.80
N ALA A 161 41.24 -16.21 -11.09
CA ALA A 161 41.96 -15.29 -11.97
C ALA A 161 41.03 -14.28 -12.67
N ALA A 162 39.86 -14.70 -13.08
CA ALA A 162 38.85 -13.82 -13.70
C ALA A 162 37.45 -14.33 -13.41
N VAL A 163 36.49 -13.40 -13.38
CA VAL A 163 35.07 -13.70 -13.26
C VAL A 163 34.29 -12.79 -14.21
N ALA A 164 33.43 -13.39 -15.00
CA ALA A 164 32.43 -12.71 -15.82
C ALA A 164 31.03 -12.98 -15.29
N ARG A 165 30.21 -11.95 -15.20
CA ARG A 165 28.83 -12.06 -14.77
C ARG A 165 27.91 -11.43 -15.79
N LEU A 166 26.81 -12.11 -16.07
CA LEU A 166 25.71 -11.63 -16.89
C LEU A 166 24.39 -11.99 -16.22
N LEU A 167 23.59 -11.01 -15.97
CA LEU A 167 22.25 -11.17 -15.39
C LEU A 167 21.26 -10.27 -16.12
N GLN A 168 20.11 -10.82 -16.45
CA GLN A 168 18.93 -10.08 -16.85
C GLN A 168 17.76 -10.56 -16.01
N SER A 169 17.08 -9.64 -15.34
CA SER A 169 15.92 -9.90 -14.51
C SER A 169 14.76 -9.05 -15.00
N GLN A 170 13.58 -9.63 -15.06
CA GLN A 170 12.35 -8.93 -15.41
C GLN A 170 11.25 -9.35 -14.44
N THR A 171 10.62 -8.38 -13.83
CA THR A 171 9.47 -8.58 -12.93
C THR A 171 8.34 -7.69 -13.41
N ASN A 172 7.18 -8.27 -13.65
CA ASN A 172 5.97 -7.55 -14.03
C ASN A 172 4.89 -7.82 -12.97
N THR A 173 4.26 -6.76 -12.50
CA THR A 173 3.18 -6.83 -11.52
C THR A 173 1.98 -6.10 -12.07
N ASN A 174 0.81 -6.73 -12.00
CA ASN A 174 -0.47 -6.13 -12.38
C ASN A 174 -1.44 -6.28 -11.20
N ILE A 175 -1.90 -5.17 -10.68
CA ILE A 175 -2.85 -5.11 -9.56
C ILE A 175 -4.10 -4.41 -10.07
N VAL A 176 -5.24 -5.07 -9.93
CA VAL A 176 -6.56 -4.51 -10.24
C VAL A 176 -7.43 -4.63 -9.00
N SER A 177 -8.00 -3.52 -8.57
CA SER A 177 -8.87 -3.46 -7.40
C SER A 177 -10.14 -2.69 -7.75
N THR A 178 -11.30 -3.27 -7.45
CA THR A 178 -12.60 -2.70 -7.81
C THR A 178 -13.51 -2.54 -6.60
N PRO A 179 -13.22 -1.59 -5.68
CA PRO A 179 -14.13 -1.31 -4.58
C PRO A 179 -15.44 -0.72 -5.13
N ASN A 180 -16.56 -1.17 -4.57
CA ASN A 180 -17.88 -0.67 -4.93
C ASN A 180 -18.74 -0.47 -3.68
N LEU A 181 -19.67 0.46 -3.74
CA LEU A 181 -20.62 0.73 -2.67
C LEU A 181 -21.90 1.40 -3.20
N ILE A 182 -22.96 1.32 -2.41
CA ILE A 182 -24.23 1.98 -2.67
C ILE A 182 -24.46 3.01 -1.57
N THR A 183 -24.91 4.19 -1.94
CA THR A 183 -25.29 5.25 -1.00
C THR A 183 -26.54 5.97 -1.47
N LEU A 184 -27.23 6.63 -0.54
CA LEU A 184 -28.33 7.54 -0.86
C LEU A 184 -27.81 8.85 -1.45
N ASP A 185 -28.66 9.52 -2.21
CA ASP A 185 -28.38 10.86 -2.69
C ASP A 185 -28.06 11.82 -1.53
N ASN A 186 -26.98 12.60 -1.68
CA ASN A 186 -26.47 13.59 -0.72
C ASN A 186 -26.03 13.00 0.64
N GLU A 187 -25.77 11.69 0.73
CA GLU A 187 -25.29 11.01 1.92
C GLU A 187 -23.88 10.45 1.71
N GLU A 188 -23.04 10.57 2.74
CA GLU A 188 -21.66 10.07 2.68
C GLU A 188 -21.63 8.58 3.03
N ALA A 189 -20.93 7.81 2.21
CA ALA A 189 -20.65 6.40 2.48
C ALA A 189 -19.15 6.12 2.44
N LYS A 190 -18.72 5.16 3.24
CA LYS A 190 -17.32 4.76 3.39
C LYS A 190 -17.20 3.25 3.40
N ILE A 191 -16.28 2.71 2.63
CA ILE A 191 -15.86 1.31 2.69
C ILE A 191 -14.35 1.24 2.95
N ILE A 192 -13.95 0.34 3.84
CA ILE A 192 -12.55 0.03 4.13
C ILE A 192 -12.37 -1.47 3.99
N VAL A 193 -11.41 -1.87 3.18
CA VAL A 193 -11.03 -3.27 2.96
C VAL A 193 -9.53 -3.39 3.12
N GLY A 194 -9.07 -4.06 4.17
CA GLY A 194 -7.64 -4.15 4.45
C GLY A 194 -7.32 -4.90 5.74
N SER A 195 -6.08 -4.80 6.16
CA SER A 195 -5.55 -5.37 7.39
C SER A 195 -5.14 -4.28 8.38
N ASN A 196 -5.22 -4.60 9.66
CA ASN A 196 -4.79 -3.71 10.72
C ASN A 196 -3.35 -4.02 11.11
N VAL A 197 -2.42 -3.12 10.82
CA VAL A 197 -0.97 -3.30 10.95
C VAL A 197 -0.46 -2.54 12.16
N PRO A 198 0.36 -3.17 13.03
CA PRO A 198 0.95 -2.50 14.19
C PRO A 198 2.18 -1.67 13.77
N PHE A 199 2.25 -0.42 14.23
CA PHE A 199 3.39 0.47 14.10
C PHE A 199 3.96 0.79 15.47
N VAL A 200 5.26 0.67 15.63
CA VAL A 200 5.95 1.05 16.87
C VAL A 200 6.10 2.57 16.89
N THR A 201 5.43 3.23 17.83
CA THR A 201 5.47 4.69 17.99
C THR A 201 6.45 5.16 19.06
N GLY A 202 6.87 4.26 19.95
CA GLY A 202 7.86 4.56 20.97
C GLY A 202 8.54 3.30 21.47
N GLN A 203 9.85 3.41 21.73
CA GLN A 203 10.64 2.36 22.35
C GLN A 203 11.44 2.98 23.49
N PHE A 204 11.28 2.47 24.70
CA PHE A 204 12.06 2.88 25.85
C PHE A 204 13.11 1.80 26.14
N THR A 205 14.37 2.14 25.91
CA THR A 205 15.51 1.30 26.33
C THR A 205 16.15 1.89 27.55
N ASN A 206 16.07 1.21 28.69
CA ASN A 206 16.76 1.62 29.89
C ASN A 206 18.22 1.12 29.80
N THR A 207 19.20 2.04 29.76
CA THR A 207 20.64 1.75 29.66
C THR A 207 21.28 1.44 31.02
N GLY A 208 20.51 1.25 32.10
CA GLY A 208 20.99 0.94 33.43
C GLY A 208 20.69 -0.51 33.84
N THR A 209 21.75 -1.30 34.01
CA THR A 209 21.86 -2.60 34.70
C THR A 209 20.63 -3.54 34.61
N ALA A 210 20.81 -4.63 33.87
CA ALA A 210 20.11 -5.94 33.92
C ALA A 210 18.67 -5.99 34.45
N THR A 211 17.80 -6.53 33.58
CA THR A 211 16.45 -7.08 33.85
C THR A 211 15.24 -6.14 33.70
N THR A 212 15.19 -5.27 32.70
CA THR A 212 13.91 -4.67 32.32
C THR A 212 13.63 -4.89 30.83
N SER A 213 12.53 -5.58 30.53
CA SER A 213 12.04 -5.75 29.19
C SER A 213 11.81 -4.38 28.54
N PRO A 214 12.27 -4.15 27.30
CA PRO A 214 12.02 -2.89 26.62
C PRO A 214 10.52 -2.68 26.46
N PHE A 215 10.05 -1.49 26.85
CA PHE A 215 8.65 -1.13 26.72
C PHE A 215 8.43 -0.54 25.32
N GLN A 216 7.54 -1.14 24.55
CA GLN A 216 7.18 -0.65 23.22
C GLN A 216 5.73 -0.15 23.21
N THR A 217 5.52 1.05 22.70
CA THR A 217 4.19 1.58 22.41
C THR A 217 3.85 1.29 20.97
N ILE A 218 2.70 0.67 20.74
CA ILE A 218 2.24 0.23 19.42
C ILE A 218 0.95 0.97 19.07
N GLU A 219 0.92 1.63 17.92
CA GLU A 219 -0.26 2.16 17.28
C GLU A 219 -0.67 1.25 16.13
N ARG A 220 -1.96 0.94 16.01
CA ARG A 220 -2.48 0.13 14.90
C ARG A 220 -3.13 1.03 13.86
N LYS A 221 -2.73 0.84 12.59
CA LYS A 221 -3.29 1.57 11.45
C LYS A 221 -3.86 0.60 10.44
N ASP A 222 -5.00 0.97 9.86
CA ASP A 222 -5.61 0.20 8.80
C ASP A 222 -4.84 0.44 7.49
N VAL A 223 -4.41 -0.64 6.87
CA VAL A 223 -3.68 -0.65 5.60
C VAL A 223 -4.50 -1.46 4.60
N GLY A 224 -4.83 -0.87 3.46
CA GLY A 224 -5.66 -1.47 2.43
C GLY A 224 -6.33 -0.41 1.56
N ILE A 225 -7.54 -0.69 1.10
CA ILE A 225 -8.31 0.19 0.23
C ILE A 225 -9.38 0.88 1.06
N THR A 226 -9.40 2.21 0.98
CA THR A 226 -10.46 3.06 1.56
C THR A 226 -11.10 3.86 0.44
N LEU A 227 -12.40 3.77 0.32
CA LEU A 227 -13.22 4.62 -0.55
C LEU A 227 -14.25 5.34 0.30
N ARG A 228 -14.25 6.67 0.26
CA ARG A 228 -15.25 7.53 0.87
C ARG A 228 -15.82 8.45 -0.20
N ILE A 229 -17.13 8.50 -0.29
CA ILE A 229 -17.80 9.23 -1.37
C ILE A 229 -19.11 9.82 -0.90
N LYS A 230 -19.40 11.02 -1.41
CA LYS A 230 -20.66 11.73 -1.23
C LYS A 230 -21.19 12.15 -2.59
N PRO A 231 -22.20 11.45 -3.15
CA PRO A 231 -22.83 11.84 -4.39
C PRO A 231 -23.92 12.87 -4.17
N GLN A 232 -24.16 13.67 -5.17
CA GLN A 232 -25.29 14.60 -5.28
C GLN A 232 -25.83 14.55 -6.70
N ILE A 233 -27.08 14.11 -6.86
CA ILE A 233 -27.75 14.03 -8.16
C ILE A 233 -28.21 15.40 -8.58
N GLY A 234 -27.78 15.85 -9.76
CA GLY A 234 -28.22 17.09 -10.39
C GLY A 234 -29.36 16.87 -11.39
N GLU A 235 -29.87 17.96 -11.92
CA GLU A 235 -30.84 17.93 -13.00
C GLU A 235 -30.21 17.32 -14.26
N GLY A 236 -30.99 16.57 -15.03
CA GLY A 236 -30.51 15.96 -16.27
C GLY A 236 -29.74 14.65 -16.11
N GLY A 237 -29.63 14.08 -14.89
CA GLY A 237 -28.93 12.81 -14.66
C GLY A 237 -27.42 12.96 -14.43
N THR A 238 -26.94 14.17 -14.25
CA THR A 238 -25.56 14.43 -13.83
C THR A 238 -25.38 14.14 -12.33
N ILE A 239 -24.21 13.65 -11.93
CA ILE A 239 -23.89 13.34 -10.55
C ILE A 239 -22.63 14.10 -10.16
N ARG A 240 -22.78 14.99 -9.19
CA ARG A 240 -21.64 15.63 -8.54
C ARG A 240 -21.18 14.72 -7.39
N MET A 241 -19.89 14.39 -7.35
CA MET A 241 -19.33 13.51 -6.35
C MET A 241 -18.12 14.13 -5.69
N THR A 242 -18.11 14.12 -4.36
CA THR A 242 -16.90 14.36 -3.57
C THR A 242 -16.34 13.01 -3.17
N ILE A 243 -15.09 12.76 -3.57
CA ILE A 243 -14.46 11.45 -3.50
C ILE A 243 -13.15 11.56 -2.73
N PHE A 244 -12.95 10.65 -1.80
CA PHE A 244 -11.65 10.34 -1.20
C PHE A 244 -11.37 8.86 -1.39
N GLN A 245 -10.30 8.55 -2.11
CA GLN A 245 -9.86 7.19 -2.34
C GLN A 245 -8.40 7.03 -1.93
N GLU A 246 -8.16 6.00 -1.14
CA GLU A 246 -6.84 5.64 -0.66
C GLU A 246 -6.57 4.16 -0.90
N SER A 247 -5.41 3.85 -1.44
CA SER A 247 -4.87 2.49 -1.53
C SER A 247 -3.53 2.47 -0.83
N SER A 248 -3.40 1.65 0.19
CA SER A 248 -2.17 1.48 0.94
C SER A 248 -1.79 0.01 1.03
N SER A 249 -0.51 -0.28 1.00
CA SER A 249 0.05 -1.62 1.14
C SER A 249 1.28 -1.59 2.03
N VAL A 250 1.52 -2.70 2.75
CA VAL A 250 2.76 -2.85 3.50
C VAL A 250 3.89 -3.09 2.50
N SER A 251 4.96 -2.31 2.63
CA SER A 251 6.14 -2.44 1.78
C SER A 251 7.11 -3.44 2.39
N ASP A 252 7.55 -4.41 1.58
CA ASP A 252 8.59 -5.37 1.99
C ASP A 252 9.99 -4.72 2.05
N LYS A 253 10.11 -3.47 1.60
CA LYS A 253 11.37 -2.73 1.62
C LYS A 253 11.59 -2.12 3.00
N VAL A 254 12.37 -2.80 3.83
CA VAL A 254 12.83 -2.23 5.10
C VAL A 254 13.87 -1.17 4.81
N ALA A 255 13.66 0.07 5.25
CA ALA A 255 14.66 1.12 5.12
C ALA A 255 15.94 0.74 5.91
N PRO A 256 17.14 0.88 5.30
CA PRO A 256 18.39 0.56 5.98
C PRO A 256 18.53 1.38 7.27
N GLY A 257 18.77 0.71 8.40
CA GLY A 257 18.98 1.35 9.70
C GLY A 257 17.74 1.51 10.59
N THR A 258 16.56 1.02 10.17
CA THR A 258 15.30 1.14 10.92
C THR A 258 14.75 -0.18 11.42
N ASN A 259 15.58 -1.14 11.79
CA ASN A 259 15.18 -2.48 12.22
C ASN A 259 14.11 -2.52 13.34
N ASN A 260 13.88 -1.38 14.04
CA ASN A 260 12.91 -1.28 15.13
C ASN A 260 11.77 -0.26 14.86
N ALA A 261 11.70 0.33 13.67
CA ALA A 261 10.70 1.38 13.38
C ALA A 261 9.35 0.82 12.88
N GLY A 262 9.22 -0.50 12.77
CA GLY A 262 8.03 -1.15 12.21
C GLY A 262 8.02 -1.20 10.67
N PRO A 263 6.97 -1.75 10.06
CA PRO A 263 6.84 -1.88 8.62
C PRO A 263 6.67 -0.50 7.95
N SER A 264 7.23 -0.31 6.76
CA SER A 264 6.91 0.83 5.92
C SER A 264 5.64 0.56 5.10
N THR A 265 4.92 1.63 4.71
CA THR A 265 3.73 1.51 3.87
C THR A 265 3.87 2.36 2.63
N ASP A 266 3.48 1.80 1.49
CA ASP A 266 3.28 2.53 0.25
C ASP A 266 1.84 3.00 0.20
N LYS A 267 1.63 4.32 0.02
CA LYS A 267 0.31 4.94 0.06
C LYS A 267 0.04 5.72 -1.22
N ARG A 268 -1.14 5.54 -1.78
CA ARG A 268 -1.66 6.28 -2.93
C ARG A 268 -3.02 6.83 -2.55
N SER A 269 -3.22 8.13 -2.62
CA SER A 269 -4.49 8.77 -2.27
C SER A 269 -4.88 9.81 -3.30
N ILE A 270 -6.18 9.88 -3.59
CA ILE A 270 -6.80 10.87 -4.46
C ILE A 270 -7.98 11.46 -3.71
N GLU A 271 -8.06 12.80 -3.69
CA GLU A 271 -9.20 13.54 -3.19
C GLU A 271 -9.63 14.53 -4.26
N SER A 272 -10.90 14.47 -4.67
CA SER A 272 -11.40 15.29 -5.75
C SER A 272 -12.92 15.49 -5.67
N THR A 273 -13.40 16.57 -6.27
CA THR A 273 -14.84 16.77 -6.52
C THR A 273 -15.04 16.86 -8.02
N VAL A 274 -15.88 15.98 -8.56
CA VAL A 274 -16.10 15.82 -9.99
C VAL A 274 -17.59 15.77 -10.33
N VAL A 275 -17.92 16.04 -11.58
CA VAL A 275 -19.27 15.88 -12.12
C VAL A 275 -19.20 14.86 -13.27
N VAL A 276 -20.09 13.87 -13.24
CA VAL A 276 -20.11 12.74 -14.19
C VAL A 276 -21.57 12.45 -14.56
N ASP A 277 -21.79 12.06 -15.80
CA ASP A 277 -23.10 11.58 -16.26
C ASP A 277 -23.39 10.18 -15.76
N ASP A 278 -24.67 9.85 -15.61
CA ASP A 278 -25.15 8.54 -15.19
C ASP A 278 -24.58 7.41 -16.08
N GLY A 279 -23.93 6.43 -15.47
CA GLY A 279 -23.32 5.28 -16.15
C GLY A 279 -22.02 5.56 -16.91
N ALA A 280 -21.57 6.82 -17.03
CA ALA A 280 -20.33 7.16 -17.71
C ALA A 280 -19.09 6.78 -16.85
N ILE A 281 -17.99 6.46 -17.54
CA ILE A 281 -16.72 6.16 -16.89
C ILE A 281 -15.85 7.41 -16.93
N LEU A 282 -15.42 7.85 -15.77
CA LEU A 282 -14.49 8.98 -15.60
C LEU A 282 -13.13 8.49 -15.14
N VAL A 283 -12.06 9.04 -15.72
CA VAL A 283 -10.70 8.92 -15.18
C VAL A 283 -10.52 9.98 -14.10
N LEU A 284 -10.37 9.57 -12.85
CA LEU A 284 -10.12 10.50 -11.73
C LEU A 284 -8.69 11.05 -11.76
N GLY A 285 -7.75 10.22 -12.16
CA GLY A 285 -6.35 10.56 -12.22
C GLY A 285 -5.47 9.34 -12.36
N GLY A 286 -4.17 9.58 -12.42
CA GLY A 286 -3.20 8.51 -12.53
C GLY A 286 -1.78 9.02 -12.42
N LEU A 287 -0.83 8.08 -12.42
CA LEU A 287 0.60 8.32 -12.44
C LEU A 287 1.23 7.43 -13.50
N ILE A 288 2.03 8.03 -14.37
CA ILE A 288 2.90 7.30 -15.28
C ILE A 288 4.32 7.70 -14.92
N GLU A 289 5.10 6.75 -14.42
CA GLU A 289 6.49 6.96 -14.05
C GLU A 289 7.37 5.99 -14.84
N ASP A 290 8.42 6.49 -15.45
CA ASP A 290 9.45 5.70 -16.13
C ASP A 290 10.81 6.14 -15.58
N LYS A 291 11.40 5.32 -14.71
CA LYS A 291 12.67 5.58 -14.06
C LYS A 291 13.75 4.71 -14.67
N PHE A 292 14.77 5.34 -15.19
CA PHE A 292 15.94 4.67 -15.72
C PHE A 292 17.18 5.03 -14.90
N THR A 293 17.88 4.03 -14.41
CA THR A 293 19.11 4.18 -13.66
C THR A 293 20.22 3.36 -14.36
N GLU A 294 21.28 4.00 -14.75
CA GLU A 294 22.48 3.36 -15.28
C GLU A 294 23.66 3.68 -14.37
N ASN A 295 24.31 2.65 -13.89
CA ASN A 295 25.55 2.77 -13.14
C ASN A 295 26.67 2.09 -13.93
N LYS A 296 27.67 2.88 -14.35
CA LYS A 296 28.85 2.40 -15.06
C LYS A 296 30.08 2.69 -14.23
N THR A 297 30.80 1.65 -13.87
CA THR A 297 32.11 1.74 -13.24
C THR A 297 33.16 1.23 -14.21
N LYS A 298 34.16 2.03 -14.51
CA LYS A 298 35.22 1.67 -15.47
C LYS A 298 36.58 2.10 -14.96
N VAL A 299 37.63 1.40 -15.44
CA VAL A 299 39.00 1.84 -15.26
C VAL A 299 39.27 2.98 -16.25
N PRO A 300 39.75 4.15 -15.82
CA PRO A 300 40.07 5.25 -16.71
C PRO A 300 41.01 4.81 -17.83
N LEU A 301 40.85 5.34 -19.05
CA LEU A 301 41.58 5.02 -20.27
C LEU A 301 41.31 3.61 -20.81
N LEU A 302 41.41 2.55 -20.02
CA LEU A 302 41.27 1.17 -20.46
C LEU A 302 39.79 0.79 -20.72
N GLY A 303 38.86 1.33 -19.93
CA GLY A 303 37.43 1.07 -20.12
C GLY A 303 36.82 1.74 -21.36
N ASP A 304 37.54 2.67 -22.01
CA ASP A 304 37.06 3.40 -23.19
C ASP A 304 37.62 2.83 -24.50
N LEU A 305 38.48 1.83 -24.44
CA LEU A 305 39.05 1.21 -25.63
C LEU A 305 37.98 0.44 -26.43
N PRO A 306 37.90 0.64 -27.73
CA PRO A 306 37.05 -0.16 -28.59
C PRO A 306 37.52 -1.63 -28.57
N LEU A 307 36.57 -2.59 -28.60
CA LEU A 307 36.75 -4.05 -28.55
C LEU A 307 37.10 -4.61 -27.15
N VAL A 308 38.08 -4.03 -26.43
CA VAL A 308 38.61 -4.58 -25.17
C VAL A 308 38.05 -3.84 -23.91
N GLY A 309 37.50 -2.66 -24.08
CA GLY A 309 36.98 -1.85 -22.95
C GLY A 309 35.91 -2.55 -22.10
N GLY A 310 35.19 -3.54 -22.66
CA GLY A 310 34.27 -4.38 -21.94
C GLY A 310 34.87 -5.17 -20.77
N LEU A 311 36.16 -5.51 -20.85
CA LEU A 311 36.93 -6.24 -19.83
C LEU A 311 37.34 -5.35 -18.64
N PHE A 312 37.19 -4.04 -18.76
CA PHE A 312 37.63 -3.04 -17.77
C PHE A 312 36.47 -2.19 -17.25
N ARG A 313 35.23 -2.66 -17.46
CA ARG A 313 34.03 -1.95 -17.00
C ARG A 313 32.99 -2.91 -16.45
N SER A 314 32.20 -2.41 -15.50
CA SER A 314 30.98 -3.02 -15.03
C SER A 314 29.82 -2.05 -15.30
N ALA A 315 28.69 -2.56 -15.76
CA ALA A 315 27.52 -1.76 -16.05
C ALA A 315 26.26 -2.44 -15.50
N THR A 316 25.52 -1.71 -14.70
CA THR A 316 24.24 -2.13 -14.18
C THR A 316 23.19 -1.14 -14.67
N ARG A 317 22.12 -1.66 -15.27
CA ARG A 317 20.98 -0.87 -15.76
C ARG A 317 19.71 -1.36 -15.10
N THR A 318 18.94 -0.44 -14.57
CA THR A 318 17.64 -0.74 -14.00
C THR A 318 16.62 0.22 -14.60
N LYS A 319 15.54 -0.34 -15.11
CA LYS A 319 14.39 0.40 -15.62
C LYS A 319 13.16 -0.02 -14.85
N THR A 320 12.58 0.92 -14.11
CA THR A 320 11.32 0.75 -13.38
C THR A 320 10.25 1.58 -14.07
N ARG A 321 9.15 0.96 -14.43
CA ARG A 321 7.96 1.61 -14.97
C ARG A 321 6.78 1.36 -14.06
N THR A 322 6.06 2.41 -13.70
CA THR A 322 4.84 2.32 -12.90
C THR A 322 3.74 3.12 -13.58
N ASN A 323 2.65 2.46 -13.91
CA ASN A 323 1.45 3.07 -14.43
C ASN A 323 0.31 2.83 -13.43
N LEU A 324 -0.21 3.88 -12.86
CA LEU A 324 -1.38 3.87 -11.98
C LEU A 324 -2.50 4.65 -12.64
N MET A 325 -3.68 4.07 -12.73
CA MET A 325 -4.90 4.73 -13.23
C MET A 325 -6.06 4.44 -12.29
N VAL A 326 -6.86 5.46 -12.03
CA VAL A 326 -8.05 5.36 -11.19
C VAL A 326 -9.26 5.80 -12.01
N PHE A 327 -10.22 4.88 -12.14
CA PHE A 327 -11.47 5.08 -12.84
C PHE A 327 -12.63 5.08 -11.86
N LEU A 328 -13.69 5.77 -12.22
CA LEU A 328 -14.93 5.84 -11.46
C LEU A 328 -16.12 5.74 -12.39
N ARG A 329 -17.12 4.96 -11.98
CA ARG A 329 -18.40 4.78 -12.68
C ARG A 329 -19.55 4.86 -11.70
N PRO A 330 -20.34 5.94 -11.70
CA PRO A 330 -21.57 6.02 -10.94
C PRO A 330 -22.74 5.52 -11.77
N VAL A 331 -23.77 4.95 -11.10
CA VAL A 331 -25.03 4.54 -11.71
C VAL A 331 -26.17 4.94 -10.77
N ILE A 332 -27.13 5.70 -11.28
CA ILE A 332 -28.31 6.12 -10.51
C ILE A 332 -29.35 5.01 -10.51
N MET A 333 -29.79 4.62 -9.34
CA MET A 333 -30.88 3.66 -9.13
C MET A 333 -32.10 4.39 -8.58
N ARG A 334 -33.06 4.68 -9.47
CA ARG A 334 -34.33 5.34 -9.11
C ARG A 334 -35.40 4.34 -8.72
N ASP A 335 -35.35 3.14 -9.32
CA ASP A 335 -36.33 2.09 -9.14
C ASP A 335 -35.80 0.90 -8.35
N ALA A 336 -36.68 0.25 -7.58
CA ALA A 336 -36.34 -0.96 -6.83
C ALA A 336 -35.91 -2.12 -7.76
N GLU A 337 -36.48 -2.18 -8.95
CA GLU A 337 -36.15 -3.20 -9.96
C GLU A 337 -34.72 -3.04 -10.51
N ALA A 338 -34.25 -1.80 -10.73
CA ALA A 338 -32.89 -1.52 -11.16
C ALA A 338 -31.89 -1.92 -10.08
N ALA A 339 -32.16 -1.59 -8.81
CA ALA A 339 -31.34 -1.97 -7.68
C ALA A 339 -31.26 -3.51 -7.51
N LYS A 340 -32.41 -4.20 -7.66
CA LYS A 340 -32.48 -5.65 -7.55
C LYS A 340 -31.71 -6.35 -8.67
N ARG A 341 -31.83 -5.90 -9.92
CA ARG A 341 -31.10 -6.46 -11.06
C ARG A 341 -29.59 -6.35 -10.83
N MET A 342 -29.09 -5.18 -10.48
CA MET A 342 -27.68 -4.97 -10.26
C MET A 342 -27.12 -5.80 -9.09
N SER A 343 -27.91 -5.97 -8.02
CA SER A 343 -27.50 -6.82 -6.90
C SER A 343 -27.46 -8.30 -7.27
N LEU A 344 -28.43 -8.77 -8.07
CA LEU A 344 -28.44 -10.15 -8.57
C LEU A 344 -27.28 -10.43 -9.51
N ASP A 345 -27.00 -9.53 -10.46
CA ASP A 345 -25.86 -9.69 -11.38
C ASP A 345 -24.53 -9.82 -10.62
N ARG A 346 -24.35 -9.02 -9.57
CA ARG A 346 -23.14 -9.10 -8.74
C ARG A 346 -23.08 -10.36 -7.89
N TYR A 347 -24.20 -10.79 -7.35
CA TYR A 347 -24.30 -12.03 -6.59
C TYR A 347 -23.96 -13.24 -7.47
N ASP A 348 -24.54 -13.31 -8.67
CA ASP A 348 -24.32 -14.41 -9.62
C ASP A 348 -22.86 -14.42 -10.11
N LEU A 349 -22.24 -13.25 -10.35
CA LEU A 349 -20.85 -13.13 -10.72
C LEU A 349 -19.93 -13.66 -9.62
N ILE A 350 -20.15 -13.27 -8.37
CA ILE A 350 -19.35 -13.75 -7.22
C ILE A 350 -19.53 -15.26 -7.04
N ARG A 351 -20.77 -15.76 -7.20
CA ARG A 351 -21.05 -17.19 -7.12
C ARG A 351 -20.34 -17.99 -8.21
N ALA A 352 -20.32 -17.49 -9.45
CA ALA A 352 -19.58 -18.10 -10.54
C ALA A 352 -18.07 -18.12 -10.27
N MET A 353 -17.49 -17.00 -9.78
CA MET A 353 -16.08 -16.94 -9.40
C MET A 353 -15.73 -17.89 -8.26
N GLN A 354 -16.64 -18.09 -7.29
CA GLN A 354 -16.42 -19.05 -6.21
C GLN A 354 -16.41 -20.51 -6.72
N GLN A 355 -17.26 -20.82 -7.69
CA GLN A 355 -17.27 -22.15 -8.31
C GLN A 355 -15.98 -22.42 -9.09
N ASP A 356 -15.47 -21.42 -9.82
CA ASP A 356 -14.22 -21.55 -10.58
C ASP A 356 -12.97 -21.58 -9.67
N ALA A 357 -13.05 -20.98 -8.49
CA ALA A 357 -11.93 -20.94 -7.52
C ALA A 357 -11.81 -22.22 -6.70
N GLN A 358 -12.75 -23.15 -6.76
CA GLN A 358 -12.65 -24.41 -6.04
C GLN A 358 -11.51 -25.27 -6.65
N PRO A 359 -10.56 -25.74 -5.83
CA PRO A 359 -9.51 -26.60 -6.32
C PRO A 359 -10.12 -27.90 -6.87
N ALA A 360 -9.58 -28.40 -7.99
CA ALA A 360 -10.01 -29.66 -8.56
C ALA A 360 -9.92 -30.79 -7.50
N PRO A 361 -10.94 -31.65 -7.38
CA PRO A 361 -10.94 -32.73 -6.40
C PRO A 361 -9.74 -33.65 -6.65
N SER A 362 -8.89 -33.83 -5.63
CA SER A 362 -7.75 -34.71 -5.68
C SER A 362 -8.05 -36.00 -4.94
N LEU A 363 -7.55 -37.14 -5.44
CA LEU A 363 -7.70 -38.45 -4.79
C LEU A 363 -7.08 -38.50 -3.39
N VAL A 364 -6.11 -37.60 -3.09
CA VAL A 364 -5.38 -37.54 -1.82
C VAL A 364 -6.04 -36.58 -0.82
N MET A 365 -6.73 -35.57 -1.32
CA MET A 365 -7.46 -34.59 -0.48
C MET A 365 -8.86 -34.41 -1.06
N PRO A 366 -9.83 -35.26 -0.69
CA PRO A 366 -11.21 -35.04 -1.07
C PRO A 366 -11.69 -33.74 -0.39
N ILE A 367 -12.24 -32.84 -1.18
CA ILE A 367 -12.99 -31.69 -0.66
C ILE A 367 -14.26 -32.26 -0.04
N ASN A 368 -14.38 -32.18 1.28
CA ASN A 368 -15.63 -32.48 1.94
C ASN A 368 -16.63 -31.39 1.55
N ASP A 369 -17.59 -31.73 0.72
CA ASP A 369 -18.82 -30.99 0.55
C ASP A 369 -19.57 -31.03 1.89
N SER A 370 -19.27 -30.11 2.78
CA SER A 370 -20.15 -29.82 3.92
C SER A 370 -21.27 -28.92 3.40
N PRO A 371 -22.54 -29.23 3.70
CA PRO A 371 -23.69 -28.47 3.24
C PRO A 371 -23.72 -27.02 3.74
#